data_9d98c977aa32cd7508c3e71efc2ffdf7
#
_entry.id   9d98c977aa32cd7508c3e71efc2ffdf7
#
_cell.length_a   1.000
_cell.length_b   1.000
_cell.length_c   1.000
_cell.angle_alpha   90.00
_cell.angle_beta   90.00
_cell.angle_gamma   90.00
#
_symmetry.space_group_name_H-M   'P 1'
#
loop_
_entity.id
_entity.type
_entity.pdbx_description
1 polymer ?
#
loop_
_entity_poly.entity_id
_entity_poly.type
_entity_poly.pdbx_seq_one_letter_code
_entity_poly.pdbx_strand_id
1 'polypeptide(L)'
;GNLVIGGVRNGGRDIARFDLTLDADNNIVDSAVEIVDMADVTPSQEIRSIALVAEAHQKTIDFITGGGSGEEGQSGAALGVTTAKFQPENEIAGLPEGKLRDTAVMDLINQIQLENSGADVSAAALFKDTSDLPAGDINYGNIFDIYKFDNTLYRVSVTGAELKAYMEWSAECYNQWQEGDINISFDPEYPDYLYDMFAGVDYEIDLSQPKGQRIQNVMFHGAPLQDDQELTLAVNNYRYSSALKAQNIISGTKEWESSNSIRDMIVTYFAEHSPVAPEVDHNWKIVGVDLSEDDPRRAELVGYINAGLLDTPYAESYNLSDYDSLVAQAKAKAETLTVTVNGAAKDVATAFDAQGNTYYRLRDLAFALKGTGAQFNVTWDGSVAVATGSAYEGEALAMPGSAPTGEAVSLTLTVDGTAVSQPAVLVNGNYYLAEGFLAQLGAESALVEGVLAITAA
;
A
#
# COMPACT_ATOMS: atom_id res chain seq x y z
N GLY A 1 -40.88 23.20 -16.00
CA GLY A 1 -39.95 22.42 -16.81
C GLY A 1 -39.29 21.35 -15.95
N ASN A 2 -39.08 20.17 -16.48
CA ASN A 2 -38.37 19.10 -15.77
C ASN A 2 -36.88 19.44 -15.75
N LEU A 3 -36.27 19.41 -14.57
CA LEU A 3 -34.82 19.54 -14.41
C LEU A 3 -34.19 18.13 -14.54
N VAL A 4 -33.24 17.99 -15.46
CA VAL A 4 -32.45 16.77 -15.62
C VAL A 4 -31.12 16.99 -14.93
N ILE A 5 -30.78 16.13 -13.95
CA ILE A 5 -29.55 16.22 -13.17
C ILE A 5 -28.78 14.90 -13.29
N GLY A 6 -27.50 14.99 -13.59
CA GLY A 6 -26.56 13.87 -13.53
C GLY A 6 -25.39 14.21 -12.62
N GLY A 7 -25.04 13.31 -11.72
CA GLY A 7 -23.85 13.42 -10.87
C GLY A 7 -22.79 12.40 -11.28
N VAL A 8 -21.53 12.82 -11.35
CA VAL A 8 -20.38 11.96 -11.71
C VAL A 8 -19.35 11.94 -10.60
N ARG A 9 -18.57 10.86 -10.51
CA ARG A 9 -17.42 10.79 -9.61
C ARG A 9 -16.33 11.77 -10.05
N ASN A 10 -15.51 12.22 -9.11
CA ASN A 10 -14.40 13.14 -9.41
C ASN A 10 -13.27 12.48 -10.21
N GLY A 11 -12.30 13.27 -10.66
CA GLY A 11 -11.09 12.77 -11.31
C GLY A 11 -11.28 12.17 -12.69
N GLY A 12 -12.37 12.50 -13.38
CA GLY A 12 -12.64 12.00 -14.75
C GLY A 12 -12.98 10.50 -14.80
N ARG A 13 -13.40 9.91 -13.68
CA ARG A 13 -13.79 8.49 -13.63
C ARG A 13 -15.08 8.18 -14.35
N ASP A 14 -15.98 9.18 -14.43
CA ASP A 14 -17.27 9.06 -15.10
C ASP A 14 -17.51 10.24 -16.02
N ILE A 15 -18.33 10.02 -17.04
CA ILE A 15 -18.95 11.07 -17.86
C ILE A 15 -20.47 10.91 -17.78
N ALA A 16 -21.20 12.00 -17.51
CA ALA A 16 -22.63 12.02 -17.67
C ALA A 16 -22.99 12.35 -19.13
N ARG A 17 -23.68 11.43 -19.80
CA ARG A 17 -24.26 11.64 -21.13
C ARG A 17 -25.74 12.02 -20.99
N PHE A 18 -26.12 13.17 -21.56
CA PHE A 18 -27.50 13.62 -21.61
C PHE A 18 -28.01 13.52 -23.05
N ASP A 19 -28.99 12.69 -23.29
CA ASP A 19 -29.68 12.56 -24.54
C ASP A 19 -31.02 13.35 -24.44
N LEU A 20 -31.16 14.43 -25.21
CA LEU A 20 -32.31 15.31 -25.17
C LEU A 20 -33.03 15.30 -26.51
N THR A 21 -34.34 15.06 -26.48
CA THR A 21 -35.20 15.22 -27.66
C THR A 21 -35.89 16.55 -27.57
N LEU A 22 -35.76 17.34 -28.64
CA LEU A 22 -36.38 18.67 -28.75
C LEU A 22 -37.56 18.63 -29.73
N ASP A 23 -38.59 19.41 -29.45
CA ASP A 23 -39.66 19.70 -30.41
C ASP A 23 -39.24 20.79 -31.41
N ALA A 24 -40.14 21.17 -32.31
CA ALA A 24 -39.89 22.19 -33.33
C ALA A 24 -39.67 23.60 -32.73
N ASP A 25 -40.05 23.82 -31.49
CA ASP A 25 -39.92 25.08 -30.76
C ASP A 25 -38.71 25.04 -29.79
N ASN A 26 -37.86 24.02 -29.89
CA ASN A 26 -36.69 23.76 -29.03
C ASN A 26 -37.04 23.49 -27.55
N ASN A 27 -38.25 23.03 -27.25
CA ASN A 27 -38.53 22.51 -25.91
C ASN A 27 -38.07 21.06 -25.75
N ILE A 28 -37.57 20.72 -24.59
CA ILE A 28 -37.21 19.33 -24.28
C ILE A 28 -38.50 18.53 -24.08
N VAL A 29 -38.75 17.56 -24.94
CA VAL A 29 -39.91 16.67 -24.90
C VAL A 29 -39.57 15.29 -24.35
N ASP A 30 -38.32 14.93 -24.40
CA ASP A 30 -37.79 13.68 -23.78
C ASP A 30 -36.33 13.85 -23.34
N SER A 31 -35.91 13.12 -22.33
CA SER A 31 -34.55 13.15 -21.83
C SER A 31 -34.14 11.84 -21.18
N ALA A 32 -32.94 11.44 -21.46
CA ALA A 32 -32.27 10.31 -20.76
C ALA A 32 -30.92 10.77 -20.23
N VAL A 33 -30.49 10.18 -19.11
CA VAL A 33 -29.15 10.37 -18.53
C VAL A 33 -28.49 9.02 -18.34
N GLU A 34 -27.28 8.90 -18.83
CA GLU A 34 -26.42 7.73 -18.61
C GLU A 34 -25.11 8.17 -17.96
N ILE A 35 -24.70 7.48 -16.91
CA ILE A 35 -23.37 7.62 -16.32
C ILE A 35 -22.48 6.57 -16.94
N VAL A 36 -21.48 7.01 -17.69
CA VAL A 36 -20.50 6.13 -18.36
C VAL A 36 -19.25 6.06 -17.50
N ASP A 37 -18.94 4.86 -17.02
CA ASP A 37 -17.66 4.61 -16.32
C ASP A 37 -16.53 4.65 -17.33
N MET A 38 -15.54 5.52 -17.10
CA MET A 38 -14.42 5.67 -18.02
C MET A 38 -13.46 4.48 -18.03
N ALA A 39 -13.52 3.60 -17.02
CA ALA A 39 -12.80 2.34 -17.03
C ALA A 39 -13.29 1.38 -18.13
N ASP A 40 -14.58 1.47 -18.49
CA ASP A 40 -15.19 0.65 -19.53
C ASP A 40 -15.01 1.23 -20.96
N VAL A 41 -14.41 2.42 -21.07
CA VAL A 41 -14.25 3.11 -22.36
C VAL A 41 -12.88 2.86 -22.96
N THR A 42 -12.84 2.25 -24.15
CA THR A 42 -11.61 2.13 -24.92
C THR A 42 -11.19 3.51 -25.47
N PRO A 43 -9.97 3.99 -25.17
CA PRO A 43 -9.50 5.26 -25.70
C PRO A 43 -9.48 5.29 -27.23
N SER A 44 -10.01 6.37 -27.83
CA SER A 44 -10.02 6.55 -29.28
C SER A 44 -8.60 6.59 -29.86
N GLN A 45 -8.29 5.66 -30.76
CA GLN A 45 -7.01 5.67 -31.48
C GLN A 45 -6.89 6.87 -32.40
N GLU A 46 -7.99 7.37 -32.97
CA GLU A 46 -8.00 8.56 -33.79
C GLU A 46 -7.55 9.80 -33.00
N ILE A 47 -8.08 10.00 -31.77
CA ILE A 47 -7.68 11.11 -30.90
C ILE A 47 -6.21 10.93 -30.45
N ARG A 48 -5.82 9.72 -30.07
CA ARG A 48 -4.45 9.42 -29.64
C ARG A 48 -3.42 9.64 -30.75
N SER A 49 -3.79 9.44 -32.02
CA SER A 49 -2.92 9.64 -33.16
C SER A 49 -2.76 11.10 -33.59
N ILE A 50 -3.54 12.03 -33.04
CA ILE A 50 -3.33 13.46 -33.28
C ILE A 50 -1.96 13.86 -32.69
N ALA A 51 -1.06 14.33 -33.53
CA ALA A 51 0.35 14.59 -33.14
C ALA A 51 0.46 15.46 -31.87
N LEU A 52 -0.35 16.52 -31.77
CA LEU A 52 -0.35 17.39 -30.58
C LEU A 52 -0.77 16.64 -29.31
N VAL A 53 -1.77 15.75 -29.39
CA VAL A 53 -2.23 14.94 -28.25
C VAL A 53 -1.18 13.91 -27.86
N ALA A 54 -0.60 13.22 -28.83
CA ALA A 54 0.47 12.25 -28.60
C ALA A 54 1.70 12.89 -27.96
N GLU A 55 2.12 14.05 -28.49
CA GLU A 55 3.26 14.81 -27.95
C GLU A 55 2.99 15.31 -26.52
N ALA A 56 1.81 15.88 -26.25
CA ALA A 56 1.46 16.35 -24.91
C ALA A 56 1.38 15.20 -23.90
N HIS A 57 0.81 14.07 -24.32
CA HIS A 57 0.76 12.87 -23.49
C HIS A 57 2.16 12.34 -23.16
N GLN A 58 3.03 12.22 -24.18
CA GLN A 58 4.39 11.74 -23.99
C GLN A 58 5.19 12.68 -23.08
N LYS A 59 5.13 13.99 -23.31
CA LYS A 59 5.78 14.97 -22.42
C LYS A 59 5.31 14.88 -20.97
N THR A 60 4.03 14.62 -20.76
CA THR A 60 3.50 14.43 -19.40
C THR A 60 4.05 13.17 -18.77
N ILE A 61 4.05 12.06 -19.49
CA ILE A 61 4.66 10.80 -19.02
C ILE A 61 6.13 11.00 -18.70
N ASP A 62 6.90 11.57 -19.63
CA ASP A 62 8.33 11.81 -19.47
C ASP A 62 8.63 12.70 -18.24
N PHE A 63 7.82 13.72 -18.01
CA PHE A 63 7.95 14.58 -16.84
C PHE A 63 7.69 13.82 -15.53
N ILE A 64 6.62 13.00 -15.47
CA ILE A 64 6.25 12.27 -14.25
C ILE A 64 7.25 11.14 -13.96
N THR A 65 7.70 10.42 -14.98
CA THR A 65 8.56 9.24 -14.82
C THR A 65 10.05 9.56 -14.82
N GLY A 66 10.44 10.81 -15.10
CA GLY A 66 11.84 11.20 -15.28
C GLY A 66 12.48 10.65 -16.56
N GLY A 67 11.68 10.07 -17.45
CA GLY A 67 12.12 9.50 -18.74
C GLY A 67 11.93 10.47 -19.90
N GLY A 68 12.88 11.32 -20.20
CA GLY A 68 12.91 12.11 -21.45
C GLY A 68 13.30 11.22 -22.63
N SER A 69 12.34 10.90 -23.52
CA SER A 69 12.67 10.34 -24.83
C SER A 69 13.14 11.47 -25.76
N GLY A 70 14.46 11.69 -25.82
CA GLY A 70 15.12 12.26 -26.99
C GLY A 70 15.04 13.76 -27.17
N GLU A 71 15.96 14.44 -26.60
CA GLU A 71 16.94 15.35 -27.23
C GLU A 71 18.17 15.28 -26.33
N GLU A 72 19.38 15.17 -26.92
CA GLU A 72 20.62 15.07 -26.16
C GLU A 72 20.72 16.19 -25.13
N GLY A 73 20.54 15.86 -23.82
CA GLY A 73 20.77 16.78 -22.73
C GLY A 73 19.70 16.84 -21.61
N GLN A 74 18.54 16.20 -21.77
CA GLN A 74 17.52 16.09 -20.70
C GLN A 74 16.93 14.68 -20.64
N SER A 75 17.74 13.68 -20.35
CA SER A 75 17.22 12.56 -19.57
C SER A 75 16.75 13.18 -18.26
N GLY A 76 15.53 12.87 -17.78
CA GLY A 76 15.04 13.45 -16.54
C GLY A 76 16.09 13.22 -15.46
N ALA A 77 16.87 14.25 -15.18
CA ALA A 77 17.90 14.16 -14.17
C ALA A 77 17.20 13.79 -12.88
N ALA A 78 17.69 12.74 -12.22
CA ALA A 78 17.19 12.40 -10.91
C ALA A 78 17.18 13.68 -10.07
N LEU A 79 16.06 13.96 -9.40
CA LEU A 79 15.96 15.10 -8.48
C LEU A 79 16.89 14.91 -7.30
N GLY A 80 17.24 13.66 -7.01
CA GLY A 80 18.15 13.25 -5.97
C GLY A 80 18.25 11.73 -5.91
N VAL A 81 18.90 11.22 -4.89
CA VAL A 81 19.13 9.79 -4.65
C VAL A 81 18.79 9.44 -3.21
N THR A 82 18.13 8.32 -2.98
CA THR A 82 17.96 7.72 -1.65
C THR A 82 18.94 6.56 -1.45
N THR A 83 19.39 6.35 -0.22
CA THR A 83 20.31 5.26 0.08
C THR A 83 19.60 3.91 0.30
N ALA A 84 18.32 3.94 0.67
CA ALA A 84 17.47 2.76 0.89
C ALA A 84 15.99 3.15 0.76
N LYS A 85 15.10 2.17 0.78
CA LYS A 85 13.64 2.33 0.83
C LYS A 85 13.22 2.98 2.15
N PHE A 86 12.21 3.86 2.13
CA PHE A 86 11.78 4.66 3.28
C PHE A 86 10.68 3.99 4.11
N GLN A 87 9.82 3.18 3.49
CA GLN A 87 8.79 2.43 4.21
C GLN A 87 9.26 1.01 4.50
N PRO A 88 8.96 0.46 5.69
CA PRO A 88 9.15 -0.96 5.95
C PRO A 88 8.16 -1.80 5.13
N GLU A 89 8.46 -3.09 4.96
CA GLU A 89 7.49 -4.04 4.40
C GLU A 89 6.34 -4.26 5.39
N ASN A 90 5.12 -4.40 4.86
CA ASN A 90 3.97 -4.69 5.70
C ASN A 90 4.07 -6.10 6.29
N GLU A 91 3.89 -6.23 7.60
CA GLU A 91 3.80 -7.54 8.25
C GLU A 91 2.55 -8.29 7.78
N ILE A 92 1.44 -7.60 7.71
CA ILE A 92 0.15 -8.13 7.24
C ILE A 92 -0.20 -7.45 5.92
N ALA A 93 -0.40 -8.25 4.88
CA ALA A 93 -0.73 -7.76 3.55
C ALA A 93 -1.97 -6.84 3.58
N GLY A 94 -1.81 -5.61 3.07
CA GLY A 94 -2.86 -4.60 3.02
C GLY A 94 -3.05 -3.79 4.31
N LEU A 95 -2.27 -4.02 5.38
CA LEU A 95 -2.22 -3.12 6.53
C LEU A 95 -1.00 -2.19 6.41
N PRO A 96 -1.20 -0.87 6.37
CA PRO A 96 -0.13 0.08 6.10
C PRO A 96 0.76 0.31 7.33
N GLU A 97 2.03 -0.06 7.26
CA GLU A 97 3.00 0.17 8.34
C GLU A 97 3.14 1.65 8.72
N GLY A 98 2.96 2.55 7.76
CA GLY A 98 3.02 4.00 8.03
C GLY A 98 1.94 4.53 8.98
N LYS A 99 0.89 3.74 9.26
CA LYS A 99 -0.11 4.04 10.30
C LYS A 99 0.13 3.28 11.60
N LEU A 100 0.99 2.26 11.58
CA LEU A 100 1.22 1.36 12.71
C LEU A 100 2.48 1.72 13.50
N ARG A 101 3.43 2.35 12.85
CA ARG A 101 4.70 2.77 13.45
C ARG A 101 5.23 4.04 12.79
N ASP A 102 6.14 4.66 13.48
CA ASP A 102 6.91 5.78 12.97
C ASP A 102 7.76 5.36 11.76
N THR A 103 7.83 6.22 10.74
CA THR A 103 8.47 5.89 9.47
C THR A 103 9.26 7.04 8.89
N ALA A 104 10.38 6.71 8.25
CA ALA A 104 11.29 7.70 7.67
C ALA A 104 10.63 8.62 6.63
N VAL A 105 9.59 8.18 5.93
CA VAL A 105 8.90 9.02 4.95
C VAL A 105 8.10 10.14 5.64
N MET A 106 7.47 9.84 6.78
CA MET A 106 6.74 10.84 7.56
C MET A 106 7.69 11.81 8.25
N ASP A 107 8.78 11.31 8.81
CA ASP A 107 9.82 12.13 9.42
C ASP A 107 10.45 13.07 8.42
N LEU A 108 10.76 12.59 7.20
CA LEU A 108 11.28 13.43 6.13
C LEU A 108 10.32 14.60 5.79
N ILE A 109 9.02 14.32 5.62
CA ILE A 109 8.05 15.37 5.29
C ILE A 109 7.95 16.37 6.45
N ASN A 110 7.85 15.89 7.68
CA ASN A 110 7.76 16.73 8.86
C ASN A 110 9.04 17.56 9.09
N GLN A 111 10.22 16.96 8.91
CA GLN A 111 11.49 17.67 8.99
C GLN A 111 11.54 18.83 7.97
N ILE A 112 11.19 18.57 6.72
CA ILE A 112 11.15 19.60 5.67
C ILE A 112 10.18 20.72 6.03
N GLN A 113 9.02 20.39 6.61
CA GLN A 113 8.06 21.40 7.08
C GLN A 113 8.62 22.24 8.23
N LEU A 114 9.29 21.62 9.21
CA LEU A 114 9.94 22.33 10.32
C LEU A 114 11.05 23.25 9.84
N GLU A 115 11.95 22.78 8.98
CA GLU A 115 13.07 23.56 8.43
C GLU A 115 12.59 24.78 7.64
N ASN A 116 11.53 24.62 6.85
CA ASN A 116 11.00 25.71 6.02
C ASN A 116 10.16 26.74 6.79
N SER A 117 9.45 26.30 7.83
CA SER A 117 8.55 27.16 8.59
C SER A 117 9.17 27.79 9.83
N GLY A 118 10.18 27.13 10.40
CA GLY A 118 10.72 27.46 11.72
C GLY A 118 9.69 27.31 12.83
N ALA A 119 8.71 26.42 12.69
CA ALA A 119 7.72 26.12 13.71
C ALA A 119 8.29 25.20 14.79
N ASP A 120 7.63 25.14 15.95
CA ASP A 120 8.01 24.27 17.07
C ASP A 120 7.60 22.81 16.81
N VAL A 121 6.46 22.60 16.16
CA VAL A 121 5.84 21.31 15.87
C VAL A 121 5.41 21.26 14.41
N SER A 122 5.44 20.10 13.80
CA SER A 122 4.92 19.86 12.45
C SER A 122 3.88 18.73 12.46
N ALA A 123 2.94 18.79 11.53
CA ALA A 123 1.96 17.73 11.30
C ALA A 123 1.80 17.47 9.81
N ALA A 124 1.87 16.19 9.42
CA ALA A 124 1.71 15.73 8.05
C ALA A 124 1.10 14.34 7.99
N ALA A 125 0.44 14.01 6.87
CA ALA A 125 -0.08 12.67 6.56
C ALA A 125 0.40 12.20 5.20
N LEU A 126 0.51 10.90 5.00
CA LEU A 126 0.55 10.30 3.66
C LEU A 126 -0.86 10.32 3.06
N PHE A 127 -0.96 10.51 1.74
CA PHE A 127 -2.24 10.63 1.06
C PHE A 127 -2.75 9.31 0.47
N LYS A 128 -1.96 8.26 0.59
CA LYS A 128 -2.33 6.87 0.35
C LYS A 128 -1.40 5.94 1.13
N ASP A 129 -1.92 4.81 1.53
CA ASP A 129 -1.24 3.83 2.39
C ASP A 129 0.00 3.18 1.75
N THR A 130 0.11 3.25 0.42
CA THR A 130 1.23 2.68 -0.35
C THR A 130 2.31 3.70 -0.73
N SER A 131 2.18 4.97 -0.28
CA SER A 131 3.17 6.00 -0.59
C SER A 131 4.53 5.68 0.02
N ASP A 132 5.58 5.70 -0.82
CA ASP A 132 6.95 5.37 -0.41
C ASP A 132 7.99 6.06 -1.31
N LEU A 133 9.23 6.09 -0.83
CA LEU A 133 10.40 6.46 -1.62
C LEU A 133 11.26 5.21 -1.82
N PRO A 134 11.52 4.80 -3.08
CA PRO A 134 12.38 3.64 -3.36
C PRO A 134 13.86 3.96 -3.07
N ALA A 135 14.70 2.93 -3.00
CA ALA A 135 16.15 3.08 -3.03
C ALA A 135 16.61 3.50 -4.43
N GLY A 136 17.60 4.39 -4.51
CA GLY A 136 18.19 4.84 -5.77
C GLY A 136 17.68 6.19 -6.26
N ASP A 137 17.61 6.39 -7.56
CA ASP A 137 17.25 7.66 -8.18
C ASP A 137 15.80 8.04 -7.89
N ILE A 138 15.57 9.29 -7.46
CA ILE A 138 14.26 9.87 -7.17
C ILE A 138 13.90 10.84 -8.30
N ASN A 139 12.76 10.62 -8.89
CA ASN A 139 12.15 11.48 -9.89
C ASN A 139 10.91 12.22 -9.34
N TYR A 140 10.32 13.08 -10.16
CA TYR A 140 9.13 13.84 -9.75
C TYR A 140 7.93 12.95 -9.41
N GLY A 141 7.79 11.80 -10.09
CA GLY A 141 6.72 10.83 -9.80
C GLY A 141 6.83 10.25 -8.40
N ASN A 142 8.05 9.98 -7.91
CA ASN A 142 8.28 9.52 -6.54
C ASN A 142 7.89 10.60 -5.52
N ILE A 143 8.24 11.87 -5.78
CA ILE A 143 7.84 12.98 -4.90
C ILE A 143 6.32 13.16 -4.94
N PHE A 144 5.68 13.07 -6.12
CA PHE A 144 4.24 13.14 -6.27
C PHE A 144 3.52 11.99 -5.55
N ASP A 145 4.13 10.81 -5.46
CA ASP A 145 3.59 9.67 -4.73
C ASP A 145 3.47 9.94 -3.22
N ILE A 146 4.47 10.56 -2.62
CA ILE A 146 4.45 10.90 -1.18
C ILE A 146 3.74 12.23 -0.89
N TYR A 147 3.68 13.17 -1.85
CA TYR A 147 3.01 14.46 -1.68
C TYR A 147 2.38 14.95 -2.99
N LYS A 148 1.13 14.55 -3.25
CA LYS A 148 0.43 14.79 -4.53
C LYS A 148 -0.22 16.16 -4.67
N PHE A 149 -0.46 16.92 -3.59
CA PHE A 149 -1.18 18.18 -3.60
C PHE A 149 -0.26 19.40 -3.65
N ASP A 150 -0.72 20.48 -4.27
CA ASP A 150 -0.03 21.79 -4.30
C ASP A 150 -0.36 22.64 -3.07
N ASN A 151 -0.29 22.02 -1.90
CA ASN A 151 -0.57 22.73 -0.65
C ASN A 151 0.60 23.65 -0.28
N THR A 152 0.29 24.88 0.13
CA THR A 152 1.25 25.76 0.82
C THR A 152 1.39 25.35 2.29
N LEU A 153 2.53 25.66 2.89
CA LEU A 153 2.81 25.42 4.29
C LEU A 153 2.43 26.65 5.10
N TYR A 154 1.67 26.46 6.17
CA TYR A 154 1.34 27.49 7.15
C TYR A 154 2.12 27.25 8.44
N ARG A 155 2.55 28.35 9.09
CA ARG A 155 2.86 28.35 10.51
C ARG A 155 1.73 29.05 11.24
N VAL A 156 1.16 28.34 12.22
CA VAL A 156 -0.01 28.81 12.98
C VAL A 156 0.28 28.74 14.47
N SER A 157 -0.28 29.67 15.25
CA SER A 157 -0.22 29.61 16.71
C SER A 157 -1.19 28.56 17.24
N VAL A 158 -0.78 27.79 18.24
CA VAL A 158 -1.61 26.82 18.95
C VAL A 158 -1.23 26.78 20.42
N THR A 159 -2.16 26.38 21.28
CA THR A 159 -1.85 26.01 22.66
C THR A 159 -1.56 24.51 22.77
N GLY A 160 -0.93 24.09 23.86
CA GLY A 160 -0.71 22.66 24.12
C GLY A 160 -2.01 21.86 24.18
N ALA A 161 -3.08 22.44 24.73
CA ALA A 161 -4.41 21.82 24.72
C ALA A 161 -4.95 21.64 23.29
N GLU A 162 -4.81 22.64 22.43
CA GLU A 162 -5.23 22.59 21.04
C GLU A 162 -4.41 21.57 20.23
N LEU A 163 -3.09 21.50 20.46
CA LEU A 163 -2.25 20.48 19.84
C LEU A 163 -2.68 19.07 20.22
N LYS A 164 -2.90 18.82 21.53
CA LYS A 164 -3.41 17.52 22.01
C LYS A 164 -4.78 17.18 21.41
N ALA A 165 -5.69 18.17 21.30
CA ALA A 165 -6.98 17.98 20.66
C ALA A 165 -6.86 17.62 19.17
N TYR A 166 -5.89 18.22 18.47
CA TYR A 166 -5.59 17.86 17.08
C TYR A 166 -5.02 16.44 16.97
N MET A 167 -4.11 16.08 17.87
CA MET A 167 -3.55 14.71 17.92
C MET A 167 -4.64 13.67 18.18
N GLU A 168 -5.57 13.93 19.12
CA GLU A 168 -6.74 13.08 19.38
C GLU A 168 -7.63 12.92 18.15
N TRP A 169 -7.93 14.03 17.46
CA TRP A 169 -8.69 14.01 16.21
C TRP A 169 -7.99 13.17 15.14
N SER A 170 -6.67 13.27 15.00
CA SER A 170 -5.91 12.47 14.07
C SER A 170 -5.93 10.98 14.42
N ALA A 171 -5.93 10.64 15.72
CA ALA A 171 -5.97 9.27 16.20
C ALA A 171 -7.37 8.61 16.10
N GLU A 172 -8.42 9.33 15.64
CA GLU A 172 -9.76 8.76 15.44
C GLU A 172 -9.81 7.70 14.33
N CYS A 173 -8.81 7.68 13.43
CA CYS A 173 -8.73 6.69 12.35
C CYS A 173 -8.60 5.24 12.86
N TYR A 174 -8.08 5.02 14.06
CA TYR A 174 -7.94 3.69 14.63
C TYR A 174 -9.23 3.20 15.29
N ASN A 175 -9.49 1.89 15.22
CA ASN A 175 -10.45 1.25 16.12
C ASN A 175 -9.84 1.07 17.52
N GLN A 176 -10.69 0.91 18.54
CA GLN A 176 -10.24 0.56 19.88
C GLN A 176 -9.83 -0.90 19.90
N TRP A 177 -8.60 -1.21 20.32
CA TRP A 177 -8.09 -2.56 20.46
C TRP A 177 -8.86 -3.35 21.52
N GLN A 178 -9.15 -4.61 21.24
CA GLN A 178 -9.80 -5.55 22.14
C GLN A 178 -8.84 -6.70 22.47
N GLU A 179 -8.98 -7.28 23.66
CA GLU A 179 -8.17 -8.44 24.07
C GLU A 179 -8.32 -9.59 23.08
N GLY A 180 -7.17 -10.09 22.59
CA GLY A 180 -7.11 -11.17 21.61
C GLY A 180 -7.12 -10.72 20.15
N ASP A 181 -7.22 -9.43 19.85
CA ASP A 181 -7.03 -8.90 18.50
C ASP A 181 -5.60 -9.14 18.02
N ILE A 182 -5.46 -9.65 16.79
CA ILE A 182 -4.17 -10.00 16.21
C ILE A 182 -3.49 -8.84 15.49
N ASN A 183 -4.22 -7.77 15.20
CA ASN A 183 -3.74 -6.56 14.53
C ASN A 183 -4.48 -5.33 15.01
N ILE A 184 -3.90 -4.18 14.71
CA ILE A 184 -4.59 -2.89 14.81
C ILE A 184 -5.45 -2.73 13.56
N SER A 185 -6.72 -2.33 13.73
CA SER A 185 -7.67 -2.08 12.65
C SER A 185 -8.07 -0.61 12.57
N PHE A 186 -8.66 -0.23 11.45
CA PHE A 186 -8.94 1.17 11.12
C PHE A 186 -10.43 1.38 10.82
N ASP A 187 -10.93 2.56 11.14
CA ASP A 187 -12.27 2.98 10.76
C ASP A 187 -12.32 3.19 9.23
N PRO A 188 -13.07 2.36 8.47
CA PRO A 188 -13.07 2.42 7.01
C PRO A 188 -13.76 3.68 6.45
N GLU A 189 -14.53 4.38 7.28
CA GLU A 189 -15.15 5.66 6.91
C GLU A 189 -14.18 6.84 7.09
N TYR A 190 -13.03 6.61 7.74
CA TYR A 190 -12.03 7.64 7.98
C TYR A 190 -11.08 7.74 6.77
N PRO A 191 -11.08 8.85 6.01
CA PRO A 191 -10.24 8.98 4.81
C PRO A 191 -8.75 8.89 5.12
N ASP A 192 -7.98 8.22 4.29
CA ASP A 192 -6.53 8.00 4.48
C ASP A 192 -5.73 9.28 4.71
N TYR A 193 -6.12 10.38 4.11
CA TYR A 193 -5.45 11.67 4.24
C TYR A 193 -5.79 12.43 5.54
N LEU A 194 -6.57 11.87 6.46
CA LEU A 194 -6.96 12.57 7.69
C LEU A 194 -6.14 12.17 8.92
N TYR A 195 -5.32 11.14 8.86
CA TYR A 195 -4.42 10.84 9.95
C TYR A 195 -3.13 11.64 9.78
N ASP A 196 -2.80 12.50 10.73
CA ASP A 196 -1.54 13.23 10.72
C ASP A 196 -0.62 12.68 11.80
N MET A 197 0.67 12.58 11.49
CA MET A 197 1.74 12.27 12.43
C MET A 197 2.52 13.54 12.73
N PHE A 198 3.02 13.65 13.96
CA PHE A 198 3.56 14.89 14.50
C PHE A 198 5.06 14.76 14.75
N ALA A 199 5.83 15.81 14.44
CA ALA A 199 7.23 15.95 14.81
C ALA A 199 7.44 17.20 15.68
N GLY A 200 8.53 17.21 16.44
CA GLY A 200 8.83 18.26 17.43
C GLY A 200 8.25 17.98 18.81
N VAL A 201 7.48 16.91 18.96
CA VAL A 201 6.97 16.37 20.22
C VAL A 201 7.13 14.86 20.27
N ASP A 202 7.36 14.30 21.46
CA ASP A 202 7.25 12.86 21.70
C ASP A 202 5.86 12.55 22.23
N TYR A 203 5.24 11.42 21.81
CA TYR A 203 3.91 11.05 22.29
C TYR A 203 3.61 9.56 22.13
N GLU A 204 2.54 9.12 22.81
CA GLU A 204 2.02 7.78 22.72
C GLU A 204 0.55 7.79 22.30
N ILE A 205 0.14 6.81 21.49
CA ILE A 205 -1.26 6.58 21.09
C ILE A 205 -1.73 5.31 21.79
N ASP A 206 -2.52 5.45 22.85
CA ASP A 206 -3.04 4.32 23.64
C ASP A 206 -4.36 3.81 23.03
N LEU A 207 -4.31 2.73 22.26
CA LEU A 207 -5.49 2.16 21.59
C LEU A 207 -6.37 1.30 22.52
N SER A 208 -6.00 1.08 23.78
CA SER A 208 -6.90 0.55 24.79
C SER A 208 -7.97 1.56 25.20
N GLN A 209 -7.71 2.85 24.95
CA GLN A 209 -8.60 3.95 25.32
C GLN A 209 -9.63 4.27 24.22
N PRO A 210 -10.79 4.81 24.59
CA PRO A 210 -11.79 5.28 23.63
C PRO A 210 -11.27 6.50 22.86
N LYS A 211 -11.87 6.78 21.69
CA LYS A 211 -11.60 8.00 20.90
C LYS A 211 -11.69 9.25 21.79
N GLY A 212 -10.76 10.16 21.64
CA GLY A 212 -10.64 11.39 22.43
C GLY A 212 -9.88 11.24 23.77
N GLN A 213 -9.33 10.07 24.07
CA GLN A 213 -8.54 9.80 25.29
C GLN A 213 -7.28 8.97 24.99
N ARG A 214 -6.81 8.96 23.73
CA ARG A 214 -5.74 8.07 23.26
C ARG A 214 -4.36 8.68 23.36
N ILE A 215 -4.28 10.00 23.28
CA ILE A 215 -2.99 10.70 23.28
C ILE A 215 -2.46 10.81 24.70
N GLN A 216 -1.31 10.19 24.92
CA GLN A 216 -0.67 10.08 26.22
C GLN A 216 0.78 10.57 26.16
N ASN A 217 1.30 10.97 27.31
CA ASN A 217 2.72 11.28 27.51
C ASN A 217 3.31 12.27 26.49
N VAL A 218 2.53 13.31 26.12
CA VAL A 218 3.03 14.33 25.18
C VAL A 218 4.13 15.15 25.83
N MET A 219 5.32 15.06 25.22
CA MET A 219 6.52 15.74 25.70
C MET A 219 7.00 16.75 24.66
N PHE A 220 7.35 17.94 25.11
CA PHE A 220 7.96 18.97 24.28
C PHE A 220 9.33 19.34 24.90
N HIS A 221 10.39 19.23 24.13
CA HIS A 221 11.77 19.42 24.61
C HIS A 221 12.10 18.64 25.89
N GLY A 222 11.61 17.40 26.00
CA GLY A 222 11.84 16.51 27.14
C GLY A 222 11.05 16.84 28.40
N ALA A 223 10.08 17.77 28.36
CA ALA A 223 9.19 18.09 29.45
C ALA A 223 7.71 17.88 29.06
N PRO A 224 6.83 17.48 30.00
CA PRO A 224 5.41 17.32 29.71
C PRO A 224 4.79 18.59 29.15
N LEU A 225 4.13 18.49 28.00
CA LEU A 225 3.47 19.62 27.35
C LEU A 225 2.32 20.13 28.21
N GLN A 226 2.38 21.42 28.64
CA GLN A 226 1.32 22.05 29.41
C GLN A 226 0.20 22.53 28.48
N ASP A 227 -1.05 22.49 28.96
CA ASP A 227 -2.22 22.87 28.17
C ASP A 227 -2.23 24.35 27.73
N ASP A 228 -1.69 25.22 28.56
CA ASP A 228 -1.59 26.67 28.31
C ASP A 228 -0.28 27.08 27.61
N GLN A 229 0.58 26.14 27.30
CA GLN A 229 1.84 26.40 26.60
C GLN A 229 1.57 26.86 25.17
N GLU A 230 2.06 28.03 24.79
CA GLU A 230 1.98 28.54 23.44
C GLU A 230 3.07 27.90 22.57
N LEU A 231 2.68 27.43 21.37
CA LEU A 231 3.52 26.79 20.37
C LEU A 231 3.15 27.31 18.99
N THR A 232 4.05 27.06 18.05
CA THR A 232 3.80 27.23 16.61
C THR A 232 3.74 25.86 15.93
N LEU A 233 2.73 25.68 15.05
CA LEU A 233 2.48 24.46 14.31
C LEU A 233 2.67 24.69 12.82
N ALA A 234 3.53 23.88 12.18
CA ALA A 234 3.62 23.77 10.74
C ALA A 234 2.55 22.78 10.22
N VAL A 235 1.70 23.24 9.32
CA VAL A 235 0.60 22.44 8.78
C VAL A 235 0.23 22.93 7.38
N ASN A 236 -0.25 22.05 6.50
CA ASN A 236 -0.67 22.49 5.19
C ASN A 236 -1.96 23.34 5.23
N ASN A 237 -2.10 24.24 4.26
CA ASN A 237 -3.20 25.20 4.18
C ASN A 237 -4.58 24.54 4.11
N TYR A 238 -4.68 23.37 3.46
CA TYR A 238 -5.92 22.60 3.36
C TYR A 238 -6.34 22.05 4.72
N ARG A 239 -5.41 21.40 5.44
CA ARG A 239 -5.67 20.86 6.79
C ARG A 239 -6.10 21.98 7.75
N TYR A 240 -5.37 23.09 7.72
CA TYR A 240 -5.73 24.25 8.54
C TYR A 240 -7.16 24.72 8.29
N SER A 241 -7.54 24.89 7.01
CA SER A 241 -8.83 25.49 6.66
C SER A 241 -10.00 24.52 6.76
N SER A 242 -9.83 23.29 6.19
CA SER A 242 -10.93 22.33 6.01
C SER A 242 -11.23 21.46 7.24
N ALA A 243 -10.24 21.27 8.12
CA ALA A 243 -10.40 20.48 9.34
C ALA A 243 -10.22 21.34 10.60
N LEU A 244 -9.02 21.86 10.86
CA LEU A 244 -8.68 22.47 12.15
C LEU A 244 -9.56 23.70 12.46
N LYS A 245 -9.75 24.58 11.49
CA LYS A 245 -10.64 25.76 11.68
C LYS A 245 -12.10 25.42 11.48
N ALA A 246 -12.45 24.59 10.50
CA ALA A 246 -13.84 24.25 10.22
C ALA A 246 -14.52 23.49 11.36
N GLN A 247 -13.75 22.65 12.08
CA GLN A 247 -14.23 21.88 13.24
C GLN A 247 -13.91 22.54 14.59
N ASN A 248 -13.32 23.72 14.58
CA ASN A 248 -12.90 24.47 15.79
C ASN A 248 -11.93 23.68 16.69
N ILE A 249 -11.05 22.86 16.10
CA ILE A 249 -10.03 22.13 16.84
C ILE A 249 -8.98 23.10 17.37
N ILE A 250 -8.61 24.12 16.57
CA ILE A 250 -7.71 25.19 16.98
C ILE A 250 -8.36 26.56 16.81
N SER A 251 -8.06 27.48 17.72
CA SER A 251 -8.46 28.88 17.66
C SER A 251 -7.40 29.75 16.97
N GLY A 252 -6.14 29.33 17.02
CA GLY A 252 -4.97 30.05 16.56
C GLY A 252 -5.03 30.52 15.11
N THR A 253 -4.21 31.53 14.80
CA THR A 253 -4.20 32.20 13.50
C THR A 253 -2.94 31.88 12.70
N LYS A 254 -3.06 31.99 11.39
CA LYS A 254 -1.91 31.89 10.49
C LYS A 254 -0.97 33.09 10.71
N GLU A 255 0.28 32.80 11.07
CA GLU A 255 1.33 33.79 11.26
C GLU A 255 2.21 33.94 10.00
N TRP A 256 2.37 32.83 9.27
CA TRP A 256 3.20 32.77 8.08
C TRP A 256 2.66 31.75 7.07
N GLU A 257 2.95 31.99 5.80
CA GLU A 257 2.62 31.11 4.67
C GLU A 257 3.79 31.05 3.71
N SER A 258 4.09 29.87 3.23
CA SER A 258 5.12 29.66 2.20
C SER A 258 4.70 30.23 0.84
N SER A 259 5.69 30.66 0.05
CA SER A 259 5.49 31.01 -1.36
C SER A 259 5.43 29.81 -2.28
N ASN A 260 6.08 28.70 -1.90
CA ASN A 260 6.17 27.47 -2.66
C ASN A 260 5.29 26.39 -2.04
N SER A 261 4.91 25.40 -2.83
CA SER A 261 4.20 24.23 -2.30
C SER A 261 5.14 23.35 -1.45
N ILE A 262 4.56 22.54 -0.55
CA ILE A 262 5.32 21.56 0.24
C ILE A 262 6.03 20.56 -0.70
N ARG A 263 5.38 20.17 -1.81
CA ARG A 263 6.01 19.32 -2.82
C ARG A 263 7.27 19.96 -3.42
N ASP A 264 7.24 21.26 -3.72
CA ASP A 264 8.43 21.97 -4.23
C ASP A 264 9.53 22.04 -3.17
N MET A 265 9.20 22.14 -1.88
CA MET A 265 10.16 22.07 -0.78
C MET A 265 10.82 20.69 -0.74
N ILE A 266 10.06 19.61 -0.91
CA ILE A 266 10.62 18.24 -0.97
C ILE A 266 11.56 18.10 -2.17
N VAL A 267 11.19 18.61 -3.36
CA VAL A 267 12.07 18.64 -4.55
C VAL A 267 13.37 19.38 -4.26
N THR A 268 13.27 20.55 -3.64
CA THR A 268 14.44 21.37 -3.26
C THR A 268 15.34 20.64 -2.27
N TYR A 269 14.73 20.00 -1.27
CA TYR A 269 15.45 19.22 -0.25
C TYR A 269 16.30 18.11 -0.90
N PHE A 270 15.73 17.34 -1.83
CA PHE A 270 16.47 16.30 -2.55
C PHE A 270 17.61 16.86 -3.41
N ALA A 271 17.41 18.03 -4.04
CA ALA A 271 18.45 18.68 -4.83
C ALA A 271 19.64 19.15 -3.96
N GLU A 272 19.39 19.52 -2.71
CA GLU A 272 20.39 20.10 -1.81
C GLU A 272 21.08 19.06 -0.91
N HIS A 273 20.37 17.97 -0.53
CA HIS A 273 20.83 17.03 0.50
C HIS A 273 21.11 15.61 -0.01
N SER A 274 21.00 15.39 -1.33
CA SER A 274 21.24 14.06 -1.91
C SER A 274 22.70 13.60 -1.73
N PRO A 275 22.97 12.33 -1.36
CA PRO A 275 22.01 11.25 -1.14
C PRO A 275 21.31 11.34 0.22
N VAL A 276 20.01 11.05 0.24
CA VAL A 276 19.18 11.08 1.46
C VAL A 276 19.03 9.66 2.01
N ALA A 277 19.32 9.48 3.30
CA ALA A 277 19.10 8.21 3.99
C ALA A 277 17.72 8.22 4.68
N PRO A 278 17.03 7.06 4.78
CA PRO A 278 15.86 6.94 5.65
C PRO A 278 16.31 7.02 7.12
N GLU A 279 15.78 7.99 7.84
CA GLU A 279 15.99 8.19 9.27
C GLU A 279 14.64 8.20 9.97
N VAL A 280 14.54 7.52 11.12
CA VAL A 280 13.34 7.46 11.96
C VAL A 280 13.73 8.02 13.33
N ASP A 281 13.00 9.03 13.80
CA ASP A 281 13.31 9.70 15.08
C ASP A 281 12.68 9.01 16.29
N HIS A 282 11.72 8.08 16.08
CA HIS A 282 11.02 7.31 17.11
C HIS A 282 10.30 8.18 18.13
N ASN A 283 9.78 9.32 17.72
CA ASN A 283 9.11 10.27 18.58
C ASN A 283 7.70 9.85 18.99
N TRP A 284 7.13 8.83 18.32
CA TRP A 284 5.83 8.29 18.68
C TRP A 284 5.74 6.77 18.58
N LYS A 285 4.77 6.21 19.29
CA LYS A 285 4.44 4.79 19.22
C LYS A 285 2.99 4.53 19.64
N ILE A 286 2.45 3.41 19.18
CA ILE A 286 1.19 2.85 19.69
C ILE A 286 1.47 2.06 20.95
N VAL A 287 0.60 2.22 21.95
CA VAL A 287 0.63 1.50 23.23
C VAL A 287 -0.76 1.01 23.60
N GLY A 288 -0.87 0.26 24.70
CA GLY A 288 -2.15 -0.28 25.18
C GLY A 288 -2.69 -1.42 24.33
N VAL A 289 -1.82 -2.06 23.52
CA VAL A 289 -2.14 -3.22 22.68
C VAL A 289 -1.20 -4.38 23.03
N ASP A 290 -1.74 -5.60 22.99
CA ASP A 290 -0.99 -6.85 23.02
C ASP A 290 -1.39 -7.68 21.81
N LEU A 291 -0.61 -7.60 20.73
CA LEU A 291 -0.89 -8.29 19.48
C LEU A 291 -0.57 -9.78 19.53
N SER A 292 -0.12 -10.29 20.68
CA SER A 292 0.22 -11.71 20.88
C SER A 292 1.26 -12.22 19.85
N GLU A 293 2.29 -11.40 19.56
CA GLU A 293 3.28 -11.67 18.51
C GLU A 293 4.00 -13.02 18.68
N ASP A 294 4.13 -13.47 19.93
CA ASP A 294 4.72 -14.77 20.27
C ASP A 294 3.72 -15.95 20.19
N ASP A 295 2.42 -15.70 19.95
CA ASP A 295 1.42 -16.78 19.86
C ASP A 295 1.47 -17.42 18.46
N PRO A 296 1.74 -18.74 18.36
CA PRO A 296 1.81 -19.44 17.08
C PRO A 296 0.48 -19.38 16.31
N ARG A 297 -0.66 -19.20 16.99
CA ARG A 297 -1.98 -19.05 16.34
C ARG A 297 -2.06 -17.75 15.57
N ARG A 298 -1.51 -16.66 16.13
CA ARG A 298 -1.43 -15.38 15.41
C ARG A 298 -0.58 -15.54 14.15
N ALA A 299 0.59 -16.12 14.27
CA ALA A 299 1.48 -16.32 13.12
C ALA A 299 0.82 -17.14 12.01
N GLU A 300 0.06 -18.18 12.36
CA GLU A 300 -0.72 -18.97 11.38
C GLU A 300 -1.82 -18.13 10.70
N LEU A 301 -2.59 -17.31 11.44
CA LEU A 301 -3.60 -16.43 10.86
C LEU A 301 -2.99 -15.37 9.94
N VAL A 302 -1.89 -14.74 10.35
CA VAL A 302 -1.14 -13.78 9.52
C VAL A 302 -0.66 -14.46 8.23
N GLY A 303 -0.17 -15.70 8.33
CA GLY A 303 0.20 -16.51 7.15
C GLY A 303 -0.97 -16.71 6.19
N TYR A 304 -2.17 -17.04 6.70
CA TYR A 304 -3.37 -17.17 5.86
C TYR A 304 -3.82 -15.84 5.24
N ILE A 305 -3.70 -14.72 5.94
CA ILE A 305 -3.99 -13.39 5.39
C ILE A 305 -3.02 -13.07 4.26
N ASN A 306 -1.72 -13.23 4.49
CA ASN A 306 -0.67 -12.95 3.52
C ASN A 306 -0.76 -13.87 2.29
N ALA A 307 -1.32 -15.07 2.46
CA ALA A 307 -1.63 -15.99 1.36
C ALA A 307 -2.96 -15.69 0.65
N GLY A 308 -3.69 -14.63 1.06
CA GLY A 308 -5.01 -14.30 0.49
C GLY A 308 -6.12 -15.31 0.81
N LEU A 309 -5.92 -16.17 1.80
CA LEU A 309 -6.89 -17.18 2.25
C LEU A 309 -7.85 -16.65 3.31
N LEU A 310 -7.46 -15.60 4.01
CA LEU A 310 -8.31 -14.74 4.79
C LEU A 310 -8.22 -13.34 4.20
N ASP A 311 -9.27 -12.58 4.36
CA ASP A 311 -9.31 -11.20 3.90
C ASP A 311 -8.42 -10.32 4.82
N THR A 312 -7.90 -9.22 4.30
CA THR A 312 -7.13 -8.26 5.12
C THR A 312 -8.03 -7.68 6.21
N PRO A 313 -7.66 -7.80 7.49
CA PRO A 313 -8.46 -7.33 8.62
C PRO A 313 -8.30 -5.82 8.84
N TYR A 314 -8.58 -5.01 7.79
CA TYR A 314 -8.42 -3.56 7.82
C TYR A 314 -9.47 -2.89 8.70
N ALA A 315 -10.76 -3.17 8.45
CA ALA A 315 -11.87 -2.52 9.14
C ALA A 315 -12.15 -3.11 10.53
N GLU A 316 -11.79 -4.36 10.76
CA GLU A 316 -11.98 -5.07 12.01
C GLU A 316 -10.88 -6.13 12.15
N SER A 317 -10.24 -6.19 13.30
CA SER A 317 -9.23 -7.21 13.59
C SER A 317 -9.85 -8.58 13.64
N TYR A 318 -9.13 -9.61 13.22
CA TYR A 318 -9.43 -10.97 13.64
C TYR A 318 -9.03 -11.12 15.11
N ASN A 319 -9.80 -11.97 15.83
CA ASN A 319 -9.56 -12.23 17.24
C ASN A 319 -9.18 -13.69 17.47
N LEU A 320 -8.24 -13.94 18.37
CA LEU A 320 -7.75 -15.29 18.68
C LEU A 320 -8.83 -16.21 19.26
N SER A 321 -9.94 -15.64 19.80
CA SER A 321 -11.11 -16.42 20.22
C SER A 321 -11.78 -17.16 19.05
N ASP A 322 -11.66 -16.65 17.83
CA ASP A 322 -12.26 -17.20 16.62
C ASP A 322 -11.30 -18.09 15.81
N TYR A 323 -10.10 -18.36 16.35
CA TYR A 323 -9.02 -19.06 15.68
C TYR A 323 -9.45 -20.31 14.92
N ASP A 324 -10.14 -21.25 15.58
CA ASP A 324 -10.56 -22.52 14.94
C ASP A 324 -11.48 -22.28 13.73
N SER A 325 -12.36 -21.30 13.83
CA SER A 325 -13.29 -20.90 12.76
C SER A 325 -12.56 -20.27 11.59
N LEU A 326 -11.60 -19.38 11.87
CA LEU A 326 -10.79 -18.72 10.87
C LEU A 326 -9.88 -19.70 10.12
N VAL A 327 -9.25 -20.64 10.84
CA VAL A 327 -8.46 -21.73 10.24
C VAL A 327 -9.35 -22.60 9.32
N ALA A 328 -10.56 -22.94 9.75
CA ALA A 328 -11.49 -23.72 8.93
C ALA A 328 -11.88 -22.95 7.64
N GLN A 329 -12.14 -21.64 7.77
CA GLN A 329 -12.43 -20.76 6.63
C GLN A 329 -11.26 -20.69 5.65
N ALA A 330 -10.04 -20.46 6.13
CA ALA A 330 -8.84 -20.40 5.31
C ALA A 330 -8.60 -21.71 4.54
N LYS A 331 -8.72 -22.85 5.24
CA LYS A 331 -8.57 -24.17 4.62
C LYS A 331 -9.65 -24.46 3.56
N ALA A 332 -10.90 -24.09 3.80
CA ALA A 332 -11.97 -24.21 2.81
C ALA A 332 -11.72 -23.33 1.57
N LYS A 333 -11.22 -22.10 1.78
CA LYS A 333 -10.85 -21.21 0.66
C LYS A 333 -9.65 -21.77 -0.13
N ALA A 334 -8.69 -22.38 0.55
CA ALA A 334 -7.53 -23.01 -0.09
C ALA A 334 -7.91 -24.19 -1.00
N GLU A 335 -8.95 -24.95 -0.65
CA GLU A 335 -9.46 -26.02 -1.53
C GLU A 335 -10.01 -25.48 -2.85
N THR A 336 -10.37 -24.20 -2.89
CA THR A 336 -10.89 -23.50 -4.09
C THR A 336 -9.89 -22.53 -4.70
N LEU A 337 -8.63 -22.49 -4.20
CA LEU A 337 -7.61 -21.60 -4.72
C LEU A 337 -7.36 -21.90 -6.21
N THR A 338 -7.51 -20.90 -7.04
CA THR A 338 -7.32 -21.03 -8.47
C THR A 338 -5.92 -20.57 -8.86
N VAL A 339 -5.20 -21.41 -9.59
CA VAL A 339 -3.95 -20.99 -10.24
C VAL A 339 -4.25 -20.74 -11.72
N THR A 340 -3.81 -19.59 -12.23
CA THR A 340 -3.91 -19.28 -13.66
C THR A 340 -2.52 -19.09 -14.26
N VAL A 341 -2.35 -19.56 -15.49
CA VAL A 341 -1.15 -19.32 -16.29
C VAL A 341 -1.58 -18.60 -17.56
N ASN A 342 -1.09 -17.40 -17.76
CA ASN A 342 -1.49 -16.52 -18.87
C ASN A 342 -3.01 -16.39 -19.00
N GLY A 343 -3.70 -16.27 -17.86
CA GLY A 343 -5.16 -16.16 -17.78
C GLY A 343 -5.94 -17.48 -17.88
N ALA A 344 -5.29 -18.62 -18.15
CA ALA A 344 -5.95 -19.94 -18.22
C ALA A 344 -5.83 -20.67 -16.87
N ALA A 345 -6.95 -21.13 -16.31
CA ALA A 345 -6.97 -21.92 -15.07
C ALA A 345 -6.17 -23.22 -15.20
N LYS A 346 -5.43 -23.57 -14.14
CA LYS A 346 -4.60 -24.77 -14.03
C LYS A 346 -4.81 -25.44 -12.68
N ASP A 347 -4.76 -26.78 -12.68
CA ASP A 347 -4.81 -27.58 -11.47
C ASP A 347 -3.41 -27.63 -10.85
N VAL A 348 -3.22 -26.95 -9.71
CA VAL A 348 -1.97 -26.94 -8.93
C VAL A 348 -2.34 -27.16 -7.46
N ALA A 349 -1.86 -28.25 -6.89
CA ALA A 349 -2.11 -28.54 -5.49
C ALA A 349 -1.30 -27.60 -4.58
N THR A 350 -1.93 -27.15 -3.49
CA THR A 350 -1.35 -26.32 -2.45
C THR A 350 -1.09 -27.13 -1.18
N ALA A 351 -0.18 -26.66 -0.34
CA ALA A 351 0.07 -27.11 1.02
C ALA A 351 0.38 -25.90 1.91
N PHE A 352 0.28 -26.09 3.23
CA PHE A 352 0.63 -25.06 4.20
C PHE A 352 1.78 -25.53 5.10
N ASP A 353 2.54 -24.58 5.62
CA ASP A 353 3.35 -24.83 6.82
C ASP A 353 2.53 -24.58 8.11
N ALA A 354 3.19 -24.73 9.27
CA ALA A 354 2.57 -24.50 10.56
C ALA A 354 2.22 -23.02 10.85
N GLN A 355 2.75 -22.10 10.04
CA GLN A 355 2.50 -20.67 10.10
C GLN A 355 1.46 -20.21 9.06
N GLY A 356 0.83 -21.15 8.33
CA GLY A 356 -0.17 -20.83 7.32
C GLY A 356 0.38 -20.33 5.97
N ASN A 357 1.70 -20.28 5.80
CA ASN A 357 2.27 -19.92 4.50
C ASN A 357 1.91 -20.95 3.45
N THR A 358 1.56 -20.46 2.25
CA THR A 358 1.11 -21.29 1.12
C THR A 358 2.28 -21.71 0.24
N TYR A 359 2.26 -22.99 -0.14
CA TYR A 359 3.26 -23.62 -1.01
C TYR A 359 2.54 -24.36 -2.13
N TYR A 360 3.16 -24.44 -3.31
CA TYR A 360 2.59 -25.01 -4.53
C TYR A 360 3.35 -26.23 -4.94
N ARG A 361 2.65 -27.34 -5.27
CA ARG A 361 3.31 -28.60 -5.64
C ARG A 361 4.18 -28.44 -6.88
N LEU A 362 5.49 -28.68 -6.71
CA LEU A 362 6.51 -28.41 -7.73
C LEU A 362 6.20 -29.09 -9.09
N ARG A 363 5.73 -30.33 -9.05
CA ARG A 363 5.40 -31.08 -10.28
C ARG A 363 4.16 -30.54 -11.00
N ASP A 364 3.20 -30.02 -10.27
CA ASP A 364 2.02 -29.39 -10.85
C ASP A 364 2.36 -28.06 -11.50
N LEU A 365 3.25 -27.27 -10.87
CA LEU A 365 3.79 -26.05 -11.48
C LEU A 365 4.54 -26.38 -12.78
N ALA A 366 5.35 -27.44 -12.80
CA ALA A 366 6.04 -27.88 -14.00
C ALA A 366 5.06 -28.29 -15.12
N PHE A 367 3.98 -28.99 -14.75
CA PHE A 367 2.93 -29.38 -15.70
C PHE A 367 2.12 -28.14 -16.17
N ALA A 368 1.76 -27.24 -15.30
CA ALA A 368 0.98 -26.04 -15.60
C ALA A 368 1.71 -25.06 -16.53
N LEU A 369 3.02 -24.93 -16.37
CA LEU A 369 3.89 -24.03 -17.15
C LEU A 369 4.39 -24.66 -18.46
N LYS A 370 4.05 -25.91 -18.76
CA LYS A 370 4.45 -26.58 -19.99
C LYS A 370 3.95 -25.83 -21.22
N GLY A 371 4.87 -25.54 -22.14
CA GLY A 371 4.59 -24.82 -23.38
C GLY A 371 4.63 -23.29 -23.23
N THR A 372 5.06 -22.76 -22.10
CA THR A 372 5.34 -21.33 -21.89
C THR A 372 6.84 -21.04 -21.87
N GLY A 373 7.23 -19.77 -21.88
CA GLY A 373 8.64 -19.37 -21.75
C GLY A 373 9.27 -19.73 -20.41
N ALA A 374 8.45 -19.91 -19.36
CA ALA A 374 8.89 -20.34 -18.04
C ALA A 374 8.75 -21.86 -17.80
N GLN A 375 8.58 -22.66 -18.86
CA GLN A 375 8.52 -24.12 -18.72
C GLN A 375 9.80 -24.70 -18.12
N PHE A 376 9.67 -25.75 -17.34
CA PHE A 376 10.79 -26.47 -16.75
C PHE A 376 10.50 -27.96 -16.57
N ASN A 377 11.54 -28.78 -16.56
CA ASN A 377 11.44 -30.18 -16.20
C ASN A 377 11.98 -30.42 -14.78
N VAL A 378 11.43 -31.41 -14.09
CA VAL A 378 11.82 -31.78 -12.72
C VAL A 378 12.24 -33.25 -12.72
N THR A 379 13.42 -33.52 -12.24
CA THR A 379 13.94 -34.89 -12.06
C THR A 379 14.37 -35.13 -10.62
N TRP A 380 14.45 -36.40 -10.25
CA TRP A 380 14.91 -36.88 -8.95
C TRP A 380 15.92 -37.99 -9.10
N ASP A 381 17.13 -37.78 -8.61
CA ASP A 381 18.21 -38.77 -8.54
C ASP A 381 18.89 -38.83 -7.14
N GLY A 382 18.07 -38.63 -6.11
CA GLY A 382 18.53 -38.41 -4.73
C GLY A 382 18.48 -36.93 -4.32
N SER A 383 18.35 -36.05 -5.26
CA SER A 383 18.09 -34.61 -5.08
C SER A 383 17.12 -34.11 -6.16
N VAL A 384 16.47 -32.96 -5.90
CA VAL A 384 15.59 -32.31 -6.87
C VAL A 384 16.46 -31.54 -7.85
N ALA A 385 16.28 -31.81 -9.17
CA ALA A 385 16.92 -31.05 -10.23
C ALA A 385 15.85 -30.46 -11.16
N VAL A 386 16.00 -29.17 -11.46
CA VAL A 386 15.14 -28.36 -12.33
C VAL A 386 15.94 -27.95 -13.56
N ALA A 387 15.41 -28.24 -14.75
CA ALA A 387 15.97 -27.83 -16.03
C ALA A 387 15.01 -26.80 -16.67
N THR A 388 15.41 -25.52 -16.69
CA THR A 388 14.62 -24.44 -17.29
C THR A 388 14.58 -24.56 -18.82
N GLY A 389 13.53 -24.05 -19.45
CA GLY A 389 13.32 -24.15 -20.90
C GLY A 389 12.96 -25.55 -21.40
N SER A 390 13.08 -26.59 -20.57
CA SER A 390 12.75 -28.00 -20.94
C SER A 390 11.31 -28.32 -20.56
N ALA A 391 10.56 -28.91 -21.45
CA ALA A 391 9.17 -29.29 -21.18
C ALA A 391 9.12 -30.41 -20.10
N TYR A 392 8.17 -30.31 -19.18
CA TYR A 392 7.95 -31.34 -18.17
C TYR A 392 7.53 -32.67 -18.84
N GLU A 393 8.24 -33.73 -18.54
CA GLU A 393 8.06 -35.04 -19.10
C GLU A 393 7.09 -35.94 -18.29
N GLY A 394 6.78 -35.54 -17.05
CA GLY A 394 5.84 -36.27 -16.19
C GLY A 394 4.38 -36.05 -16.57
N GLU A 395 3.53 -36.88 -15.96
CA GLU A 395 2.07 -36.78 -16.07
C GLU A 395 1.51 -35.86 -14.99
N ALA A 396 0.26 -35.37 -15.21
CA ALA A 396 -0.49 -34.65 -14.18
C ALA A 396 -0.71 -35.55 -12.97
N LEU A 397 -0.48 -35.01 -11.77
CA LEU A 397 -0.72 -35.75 -10.56
C LEU A 397 -2.17 -35.56 -10.09
N ALA A 398 -2.72 -36.59 -9.42
CA ALA A 398 -4.02 -36.44 -8.79
C ALA A 398 -3.99 -35.32 -7.76
N MET A 399 -5.03 -34.48 -7.78
CA MET A 399 -5.22 -33.44 -6.78
C MET A 399 -5.54 -34.07 -5.41
N PRO A 400 -4.95 -33.58 -4.31
CA PRO A 400 -5.35 -34.01 -2.97
C PRO A 400 -6.78 -33.58 -2.69
N GLY A 401 -7.50 -34.32 -1.85
CA GLY A 401 -8.86 -33.99 -1.45
C GLY A 401 -8.95 -32.77 -0.51
N SER A 402 -7.83 -32.32 0.04
CA SER A 402 -7.68 -31.11 0.83
C SER A 402 -6.22 -30.65 0.77
N ALA A 403 -5.99 -29.36 1.02
CA ALA A 403 -4.65 -28.81 1.14
C ALA A 403 -3.99 -29.31 2.45
N PRO A 404 -2.90 -30.09 2.37
CA PRO A 404 -2.27 -30.64 3.57
C PRO A 404 -1.39 -29.59 4.27
N THR A 405 -1.18 -29.77 5.58
CA THR A 405 -0.15 -29.05 6.34
C THR A 405 1.09 -29.94 6.45
N GLY A 406 2.26 -29.38 6.28
CA GLY A 406 3.54 -30.07 6.39
C GLY A 406 4.61 -29.27 7.13
N GLU A 407 5.74 -29.87 7.40
CA GLU A 407 6.86 -29.21 8.02
C GLU A 407 7.58 -28.31 7.00
N ALA A 408 7.82 -27.05 7.38
CA ALA A 408 8.64 -26.14 6.58
C ALA A 408 10.10 -26.59 6.57
N VAL A 409 10.68 -26.71 5.41
CA VAL A 409 12.07 -27.13 5.21
C VAL A 409 12.78 -26.18 4.24
N SER A 410 14.08 -26.06 4.39
CA SER A 410 14.92 -25.43 3.39
C SER A 410 15.36 -26.50 2.39
N LEU A 411 14.73 -26.54 1.22
CA LEU A 411 15.07 -27.50 0.17
C LEU A 411 16.26 -26.98 -0.63
N THR A 412 17.38 -27.74 -0.62
CA THR A 412 18.44 -27.54 -1.61
C THR A 412 18.10 -28.31 -2.88
N LEU A 413 17.94 -27.59 -3.97
CA LEU A 413 17.71 -28.14 -5.31
C LEU A 413 18.69 -27.56 -6.32
N THR A 414 18.80 -28.11 -7.50
CA THR A 414 19.60 -27.50 -8.57
C THR A 414 18.68 -26.91 -9.64
N VAL A 415 19.01 -25.69 -10.10
CA VAL A 415 18.42 -25.08 -11.28
C VAL A 415 19.52 -24.97 -12.32
N ASP A 416 19.38 -25.67 -13.43
CA ASP A 416 20.38 -25.75 -14.52
C ASP A 416 21.79 -26.08 -14.01
N GLY A 417 21.87 -27.00 -13.04
CA GLY A 417 23.11 -27.44 -12.41
C GLY A 417 23.64 -26.54 -11.29
N THR A 418 23.03 -25.39 -11.04
CA THR A 418 23.39 -24.47 -9.95
C THR A 418 22.56 -24.79 -8.72
N ALA A 419 23.22 -25.03 -7.58
CA ALA A 419 22.53 -25.29 -6.31
C ALA A 419 21.87 -24.01 -5.79
N VAL A 420 20.57 -24.10 -5.45
CA VAL A 420 19.80 -23.03 -4.84
C VAL A 420 19.03 -23.57 -3.63
N SER A 421 18.84 -22.75 -2.61
CA SER A 421 18.04 -23.09 -1.44
C SER A 421 16.69 -22.38 -1.55
N GLN A 422 15.60 -23.14 -1.34
CA GLN A 422 14.23 -22.64 -1.45
C GLN A 422 13.42 -23.03 -0.21
N PRO A 423 12.57 -22.14 0.31
CA PRO A 423 11.53 -22.50 1.25
C PRO A 423 10.59 -23.54 0.63
N ALA A 424 10.36 -24.63 1.32
CA ALA A 424 9.51 -25.72 0.82
C ALA A 424 8.78 -26.40 1.98
N VAL A 425 7.73 -27.13 1.62
CA VAL A 425 7.05 -28.08 2.50
C VAL A 425 7.10 -29.46 1.84
N LEU A 426 7.44 -30.47 2.61
CA LEU A 426 7.44 -31.85 2.17
C LEU A 426 6.21 -32.59 2.74
N VAL A 427 5.32 -33.02 1.85
CA VAL A 427 4.13 -33.78 2.21
C VAL A 427 3.98 -35.01 1.32
N ASN A 428 3.85 -36.19 1.91
CA ASN A 428 3.64 -37.45 1.21
C ASN A 428 4.61 -37.67 0.03
N GLY A 429 5.89 -37.32 0.23
CA GLY A 429 6.94 -37.46 -0.79
C GLY A 429 6.88 -36.46 -1.94
N ASN A 430 6.06 -35.41 -1.83
CA ASN A 430 6.02 -34.30 -2.78
C ASN A 430 6.54 -33.02 -2.12
N TYR A 431 7.39 -32.29 -2.83
CA TYR A 431 7.80 -30.95 -2.45
C TYR A 431 6.82 -29.92 -2.99
N TYR A 432 6.46 -28.98 -2.12
CA TYR A 432 5.70 -27.80 -2.44
C TYR A 432 6.61 -26.60 -2.21
N LEU A 433 6.74 -25.70 -3.16
CA LEU A 433 7.62 -24.53 -3.11
C LEU A 433 6.82 -23.25 -2.91
N ALA A 434 7.43 -22.27 -2.25
CA ALA A 434 6.87 -20.95 -2.13
C ALA A 434 6.79 -20.25 -3.50
N GLU A 435 5.86 -19.30 -3.64
CA GLU A 435 5.61 -18.52 -4.86
C GLU A 435 6.88 -17.88 -5.44
N GLY A 436 7.77 -17.37 -4.58
CA GLY A 436 9.02 -16.73 -4.99
C GLY A 436 9.95 -17.58 -5.87
N PHE A 437 9.74 -18.92 -5.92
CA PHE A 437 10.45 -19.78 -6.84
C PHE A 437 10.14 -19.49 -8.31
N LEU A 438 8.93 -18.98 -8.63
CA LEU A 438 8.50 -18.68 -10.00
C LEU A 438 9.38 -17.61 -10.66
N ALA A 439 9.87 -16.65 -9.90
CA ALA A 439 10.76 -15.60 -10.40
C ALA A 439 12.09 -16.17 -10.94
N GLN A 440 12.58 -17.29 -10.38
CA GLN A 440 13.79 -17.97 -10.86
C GLN A 440 13.58 -18.68 -12.20
N LEU A 441 12.33 -18.93 -12.56
CA LEU A 441 11.93 -19.52 -13.84
C LEU A 441 11.65 -18.46 -14.90
N GLY A 442 11.79 -17.16 -14.55
CA GLY A 442 11.46 -16.04 -15.44
C GLY A 442 9.95 -15.80 -15.58
N ALA A 443 9.14 -16.28 -14.62
CA ALA A 443 7.71 -15.99 -14.56
C ALA A 443 7.46 -14.88 -13.54
N GLU A 444 6.49 -14.00 -13.85
CA GLU A 444 5.90 -13.08 -12.89
C GLU A 444 4.69 -13.74 -12.22
N SER A 445 4.49 -13.50 -10.94
CA SER A 445 3.33 -14.00 -10.21
C SER A 445 2.71 -12.92 -9.34
N ALA A 446 1.40 -13.01 -9.14
CA ALA A 446 0.66 -12.19 -8.21
C ALA A 446 -0.48 -13.01 -7.61
N LEU A 447 -0.58 -12.98 -6.28
CA LEU A 447 -1.69 -13.59 -5.56
C LEU A 447 -2.70 -12.51 -5.17
N VAL A 448 -3.87 -12.53 -5.80
CA VAL A 448 -4.93 -11.55 -5.57
C VAL A 448 -6.26 -12.29 -5.40
N GLU A 449 -6.96 -12.05 -4.30
CA GLU A 449 -8.30 -12.60 -4.01
C GLU A 449 -8.41 -14.13 -4.17
N GLY A 450 -7.38 -14.87 -3.77
CA GLY A 450 -7.35 -16.33 -3.87
C GLY A 450 -7.07 -16.85 -5.29
N VAL A 451 -6.58 -16.01 -6.18
CA VAL A 451 -6.10 -16.39 -7.51
C VAL A 451 -4.60 -16.16 -7.59
N LEU A 452 -3.80 -17.19 -7.72
CA LEU A 452 -2.40 -17.08 -8.12
C LEU A 452 -2.33 -16.91 -9.64
N ALA A 453 -2.14 -15.70 -10.11
CA ALA A 453 -1.93 -15.40 -11.51
C ALA A 453 -0.44 -15.50 -11.85
N ILE A 454 -0.08 -16.38 -12.78
CA ILE A 454 1.27 -16.56 -13.28
C ILE A 454 1.32 -16.05 -14.72
N THR A 455 2.20 -15.08 -14.99
CA THR A 455 2.48 -14.59 -16.33
C THR A 455 3.84 -15.13 -16.77
N ALA A 456 3.83 -15.89 -17.84
CA ALA A 456 5.02 -16.51 -18.44
C ALA A 456 5.01 -16.28 -19.95
N ALA A 457 6.07 -15.67 -20.46
CA ALA A 457 6.19 -15.29 -21.88
C ALA A 457 6.08 -16.49 -22.84
#